data_3037ccf21e154773c4e1a771f1399d27
#
_entry.id   3037ccf21e154773c4e1a771f1399d27
#
_cell.length_a   1.000
_cell.length_b   1.000
_cell.length_c   1.000
_cell.angle_alpha   90.00
_cell.angle_beta   90.00
_cell.angle_gamma   90.00
#
_symmetry.space_group_name_H-M   'P 1'
#
loop_
_entity.id
_entity.type
_entity.pdbx_description
1 polymer ?
#
loop_
_entity_poly.entity_id
_entity_poly.type
_entity_poly.pdbx_seq_one_letter_code
_entity_poly.pdbx_strand_id
1 'polypeptide(L)'
;MLTAISTSNAPVAVGPFSQAIKVGQLLFVSGQLPIDPATGEIVSEDPVLQLRQCLKNISVIAAEAGTNLATTVKTTVLITDMSKFGALNEEYATFFKAPFPARVCFEVSALPKGAQVEVEAVLALCGFDE
;
A
#
# COMPACT_ATOMS: atom_id res chain seq x y z
N MET A 1 15.65 15.83 6.07
CA MET A 1 16.02 14.75 7.01
C MET A 1 15.02 13.62 6.90
N LEU A 2 15.46 12.39 6.95
CA LEU A 2 14.58 11.23 6.83
C LEU A 2 14.03 10.85 8.20
N THR A 3 12.75 10.54 8.25
CA THR A 3 12.10 10.06 9.47
C THR A 3 11.38 8.74 9.16
N ALA A 4 11.72 7.69 9.88
CA ALA A 4 11.06 6.41 9.73
C ALA A 4 9.71 6.44 10.44
N ILE A 5 8.69 5.87 9.79
CA ILE A 5 7.36 5.72 10.37
C ILE A 5 7.18 4.25 10.71
N SER A 6 6.64 3.98 11.88
CA SER A 6 6.40 2.62 12.34
C SER A 6 5.11 2.57 13.13
N THR A 7 4.28 1.57 12.87
CA THR A 7 3.04 1.36 13.61
C THR A 7 2.80 -0.14 13.78
N SER A 8 2.27 -0.51 14.93
CA SER A 8 1.89 -1.91 15.18
C SER A 8 0.57 -2.28 14.52
N ASN A 9 -0.13 -1.29 13.94
CA ASN A 9 -1.40 -1.53 13.24
C ASN A 9 -1.21 -1.95 11.79
N ALA A 10 0.04 -2.05 11.32
CA ALA A 10 0.38 -2.58 10.02
C ALA A 10 1.39 -3.71 10.21
N PRO A 11 1.59 -4.55 9.19
CA PRO A 11 2.56 -5.65 9.32
C PRO A 11 3.95 -5.13 9.67
N VAL A 12 4.60 -5.79 10.61
CA VAL A 12 5.93 -5.41 11.06
C VAL A 12 6.92 -5.59 9.91
N ALA A 13 7.87 -4.65 9.80
CA ALA A 13 8.92 -4.74 8.79
C ALA A 13 9.90 -5.84 9.21
N VAL A 14 9.94 -6.93 8.44
CA VAL A 14 10.85 -8.03 8.68
C VAL A 14 11.95 -7.98 7.64
N GLY A 15 13.04 -7.31 7.98
CA GLY A 15 14.16 -7.14 7.07
C GLY A 15 14.73 -5.73 7.15
N PRO A 16 15.69 -5.41 6.30
CA PRO A 16 16.38 -4.12 6.37
C PRO A 16 15.62 -3.02 5.65
N PHE A 17 14.38 -2.74 6.11
CA PHE A 17 13.57 -1.66 5.53
C PHE A 17 12.61 -1.11 6.59
N SER A 18 12.13 0.11 6.36
CA SER A 18 11.11 0.75 7.20
C SER A 18 9.74 0.55 6.58
N GLN A 19 8.69 0.61 7.38
CA GLN A 19 7.32 0.61 6.83
C GLN A 19 7.12 1.81 5.92
N ALA A 20 7.64 2.96 6.31
CA ALA A 20 7.57 4.17 5.48
C ALA A 20 8.65 5.15 5.90
N ILE A 21 8.99 6.04 4.97
CA ILE A 21 9.95 7.12 5.22
C ILE A 21 9.28 8.45 4.87
N LYS A 22 9.40 9.38 5.79
CA LYS A 22 8.91 10.74 5.62
C LYS A 22 10.11 11.62 5.26
N VAL A 23 10.02 12.36 4.18
CA VAL A 23 11.06 13.30 3.76
C VAL A 23 10.37 14.51 3.12
N GLY A 24 10.67 15.72 3.63
CA GLY A 24 9.99 16.91 3.17
C GLY A 24 8.49 16.77 3.33
N GLN A 25 7.74 17.01 2.26
CA GLN A 25 6.28 16.93 2.26
C GLN A 25 5.78 15.62 1.67
N LEU A 26 6.64 14.60 1.60
CA LEU A 26 6.27 13.31 1.01
C LEU A 26 6.48 12.17 1.98
N LEU A 27 5.64 11.15 1.82
CA LEU A 27 5.72 9.90 2.54
C LEU A 27 5.87 8.78 1.52
N PHE A 28 6.94 8.01 1.67
CA PHE A 28 7.22 6.85 0.82
C PHE A 28 6.88 5.60 1.60
N VAL A 29 5.85 4.88 1.18
CA VAL A 29 5.39 3.68 1.88
C VAL A 29 5.94 2.46 1.17
N SER A 30 6.63 1.61 1.91
CA SER A 30 7.17 0.35 1.39
C SER A 30 6.06 -0.55 0.86
N GLY A 31 6.41 -1.44 -0.05
CA GLY A 31 5.48 -2.42 -0.57
C GLY A 31 4.76 -3.15 0.55
N GLN A 32 3.44 -3.07 0.55
CA GLN A 32 2.62 -3.73 1.55
C GLN A 32 2.05 -5.00 0.98
N LEU A 33 2.31 -6.11 1.66
CA LEU A 33 1.74 -7.42 1.35
C LEU A 33 0.35 -7.51 1.98
N PRO A 34 -0.48 -8.45 1.50
CA PRO A 34 -1.85 -8.61 2.04
C PRO A 34 -1.86 -9.36 3.36
N ILE A 35 -1.09 -8.92 4.32
CA ILE A 35 -0.91 -9.56 5.61
C ILE A 35 -1.79 -8.87 6.64
N ASP A 36 -2.52 -9.68 7.41
CA ASP A 36 -3.25 -9.20 8.57
C ASP A 36 -2.23 -8.92 9.68
N PRO A 37 -2.11 -7.67 10.15
CA PRO A 37 -1.10 -7.35 11.17
C PRO A 37 -1.33 -8.07 12.49
N ALA A 38 -2.56 -8.49 12.78
CA ALA A 38 -2.86 -9.19 14.02
C ALA A 38 -2.34 -10.63 14.01
N THR A 39 -2.30 -11.28 12.85
CA THR A 39 -1.91 -12.71 12.76
C THR A 39 -0.56 -12.90 12.07
N GLY A 40 -0.11 -11.94 11.27
CA GLY A 40 1.10 -12.10 10.48
C GLY A 40 0.90 -12.97 9.25
N GLU A 41 -0.34 -13.31 8.90
CA GLU A 41 -0.65 -14.23 7.81
C GLU A 41 -1.35 -13.52 6.67
N ILE A 42 -1.23 -14.09 5.46
CA ILE A 42 -1.98 -13.63 4.29
C ILE A 42 -3.48 -13.79 4.60
N VAL A 43 -4.26 -12.74 4.32
CA VAL A 43 -5.67 -12.70 4.74
C VAL A 43 -6.57 -13.68 4.00
N SER A 44 -6.24 -14.00 2.74
CA SER A 44 -7.12 -14.79 1.88
C SER A 44 -6.37 -15.19 0.62
N GLU A 45 -6.86 -16.21 -0.07
CA GLU A 45 -6.35 -16.56 -1.39
C GLU A 45 -7.03 -15.77 -2.51
N ASP A 46 -8.05 -14.99 -2.17
CA ASP A 46 -8.76 -14.15 -3.14
C ASP A 46 -7.94 -12.88 -3.39
N PRO A 47 -7.48 -12.65 -4.63
CA PRO A 47 -6.65 -11.49 -4.91
C PRO A 47 -7.35 -10.14 -4.66
N VAL A 48 -8.68 -10.10 -4.79
CA VAL A 48 -9.43 -8.87 -4.49
C VAL A 48 -9.33 -8.54 -3.00
N LEU A 49 -9.49 -9.56 -2.14
CA LEU A 49 -9.34 -9.36 -0.69
C LEU A 49 -7.89 -9.07 -0.32
N GLN A 50 -6.94 -9.62 -1.07
CA GLN A 50 -5.53 -9.30 -0.88
C GLN A 50 -5.25 -7.83 -1.18
N LEU A 51 -5.78 -7.33 -2.30
CA LEU A 51 -5.60 -5.90 -2.63
C LEU A 51 -6.21 -5.02 -1.54
N ARG A 52 -7.39 -5.36 -1.08
CA ARG A 52 -8.06 -4.62 0.00
C ARG A 52 -7.15 -4.52 1.23
N GLN A 53 -6.53 -5.62 1.62
CA GLN A 53 -5.66 -5.63 2.79
C GLN A 53 -4.40 -4.80 2.57
N CYS A 54 -3.80 -4.87 1.38
CA CYS A 54 -2.64 -4.05 1.06
C CYS A 54 -2.96 -2.57 1.24
N LEU A 55 -4.11 -2.13 0.72
CA LEU A 55 -4.50 -0.72 0.81
C LEU A 55 -4.88 -0.32 2.24
N LYS A 56 -5.49 -1.23 3.01
CA LYS A 56 -5.72 -0.99 4.43
C LYS A 56 -4.42 -0.79 5.19
N ASN A 57 -3.41 -1.60 4.89
CA ASN A 57 -2.11 -1.49 5.55
C ASN A 57 -1.47 -0.14 5.23
N ILE A 58 -1.54 0.30 3.98
CA ILE A 58 -1.04 1.63 3.60
C ILE A 58 -1.82 2.72 4.35
N SER A 59 -3.13 2.55 4.49
CA SER A 59 -3.98 3.52 5.16
C SER A 59 -3.57 3.73 6.63
N VAL A 60 -3.27 2.64 7.35
CA VAL A 60 -2.90 2.79 8.76
C VAL A 60 -1.49 3.35 8.92
N ILE A 61 -0.59 3.06 7.98
CA ILE A 61 0.73 3.68 7.98
C ILE A 61 0.61 5.17 7.70
N ALA A 62 -0.24 5.56 6.75
CA ALA A 62 -0.51 6.96 6.45
C ALA A 62 -1.04 7.69 7.68
N ALA A 63 -1.97 7.07 8.41
CA ALA A 63 -2.53 7.67 9.63
C ALA A 63 -1.44 7.91 10.66
N GLU A 64 -0.51 6.98 10.83
CA GLU A 64 0.60 7.16 11.76
C GLU A 64 1.46 8.34 11.36
N ALA A 65 1.59 8.61 10.07
CA ALA A 65 2.38 9.73 9.56
C ALA A 65 1.60 11.05 9.53
N GLY A 66 0.32 11.03 9.87
CA GLY A 66 -0.50 12.24 9.93
C GLY A 66 -1.20 12.59 8.63
N THR A 67 -1.38 11.63 7.74
CA THR A 67 -2.10 11.85 6.49
C THR A 67 -3.09 10.71 6.25
N ASN A 68 -3.60 10.57 5.04
CA ASN A 68 -4.54 9.51 4.71
C ASN A 68 -4.48 9.25 3.20
N LEU A 69 -5.26 8.25 2.74
CA LEU A 69 -5.20 7.83 1.33
C LEU A 69 -5.63 8.93 0.35
N ALA A 70 -6.39 9.93 0.80
CA ALA A 70 -6.81 11.02 -0.08
C ALA A 70 -5.64 11.83 -0.61
N THR A 71 -4.49 11.76 0.03
CA THR A 71 -3.30 12.48 -0.41
C THR A 71 -2.33 11.61 -1.20
N THR A 72 -2.77 10.44 -1.63
CA THR A 72 -1.91 9.54 -2.41
C THR A 72 -1.56 10.18 -3.75
N VAL A 73 -0.28 10.25 -4.03
CA VAL A 73 0.26 10.83 -5.25
C VAL A 73 0.43 9.77 -6.32
N LYS A 74 0.97 8.61 -5.93
CA LYS A 74 1.27 7.55 -6.87
C LYS A 74 1.23 6.20 -6.15
N THR A 75 0.78 5.18 -6.88
CA THR A 75 0.90 3.79 -6.42
C THR A 75 1.57 2.94 -7.49
N THR A 76 2.21 1.87 -7.04
CA THR A 76 2.67 0.77 -7.88
C THR A 76 1.95 -0.47 -7.39
N VAL A 77 1.22 -1.12 -8.29
CA VAL A 77 0.46 -2.33 -7.97
C VAL A 77 1.14 -3.50 -8.66
N LEU A 78 1.59 -4.47 -7.87
CA LEU A 78 2.24 -5.69 -8.39
C LEU A 78 1.26 -6.83 -8.24
N ILE A 79 1.03 -7.58 -9.32
CA ILE A 79 0.09 -8.70 -9.30
C ILE A 79 0.73 -9.91 -9.99
N THR A 80 0.29 -11.10 -9.63
CA THR A 80 0.85 -12.32 -10.23
C THR A 80 0.00 -12.88 -11.37
N ASP A 81 -1.19 -12.30 -11.61
CA ASP A 81 -2.10 -12.79 -12.66
C ASP A 81 -2.87 -11.62 -13.25
N MET A 82 -2.44 -11.17 -14.41
CA MET A 82 -3.04 -10.01 -15.07
C MET A 82 -4.49 -10.27 -15.51
N SER A 83 -4.91 -11.53 -15.60
CA SER A 83 -6.30 -11.83 -15.94
C SER A 83 -7.28 -11.36 -14.84
N LYS A 84 -6.77 -11.06 -13.64
CA LYS A 84 -7.57 -10.54 -12.52
C LYS A 84 -7.64 -9.02 -12.52
N PHE A 85 -6.99 -8.36 -13.47
CA PHE A 85 -6.84 -6.89 -13.44
C PHE A 85 -8.19 -6.17 -13.35
N GLY A 86 -9.21 -6.63 -14.07
CA GLY A 86 -10.51 -5.97 -14.05
C GLY A 86 -11.13 -5.95 -12.66
N ALA A 87 -11.16 -7.10 -11.99
CA ALA A 87 -11.72 -7.20 -10.63
C ALA A 87 -10.90 -6.40 -9.63
N LEU A 88 -9.56 -6.45 -9.77
CA LEU A 88 -8.68 -5.68 -8.89
C LEU A 88 -8.88 -4.19 -9.09
N ASN A 89 -9.07 -3.78 -10.33
CA ASN A 89 -9.27 -2.38 -10.66
C ASN A 89 -10.56 -1.84 -10.01
N GLU A 90 -11.62 -2.63 -9.99
CA GLU A 90 -12.87 -2.24 -9.35
C GLU A 90 -12.68 -2.06 -7.84
N GLU A 91 -11.97 -2.98 -7.20
CA GLU A 91 -11.71 -2.88 -5.76
C GLU A 91 -10.83 -1.67 -5.45
N TYR A 92 -9.80 -1.46 -6.26
CA TYR A 92 -8.88 -0.32 -6.12
C TYR A 92 -9.66 1.00 -6.14
N ALA A 93 -10.61 1.12 -7.05
CA ALA A 93 -11.38 2.34 -7.21
C ALA A 93 -12.21 2.70 -5.97
N THR A 94 -12.52 1.72 -5.13
CA THR A 94 -13.30 2.00 -3.92
C THR A 94 -12.49 2.73 -2.85
N PHE A 95 -11.17 2.75 -2.97
CA PHE A 95 -10.28 3.38 -1.98
C PHE A 95 -9.92 4.82 -2.32
N PHE A 96 -10.20 5.26 -3.53
CA PHE A 96 -9.78 6.58 -4.00
C PHE A 96 -10.92 7.31 -4.69
N LYS A 97 -10.77 8.64 -4.77
CA LYS A 97 -11.70 9.50 -5.49
C LYS A 97 -10.93 10.27 -6.55
N ALA A 98 -11.63 10.77 -7.54
CA ALA A 98 -11.00 11.64 -8.54
C ALA A 98 -10.53 12.94 -7.87
N PRO A 99 -9.34 13.46 -8.20
CA PRO A 99 -8.41 12.86 -9.15
C PRO A 99 -7.74 11.64 -8.53
N PHE A 100 -7.73 10.55 -9.27
CA PHE A 100 -7.08 9.31 -8.80
C PHE A 100 -5.56 9.50 -8.77
N PRO A 101 -4.84 8.76 -7.91
CA PRO A 101 -3.38 8.81 -7.93
C PRO A 101 -2.84 8.33 -9.26
N ALA A 102 -1.65 8.79 -9.62
CA ALA A 102 -0.91 8.17 -10.71
C ALA A 102 -0.64 6.72 -10.36
N ARG A 103 -0.64 5.83 -11.34
CA ARG A 103 -0.49 4.39 -11.06
C ARG A 103 0.23 3.67 -12.19
N VAL A 104 1.01 2.65 -11.81
CA VAL A 104 1.47 1.65 -12.73
C VAL A 104 1.15 0.28 -12.14
N CYS A 105 0.80 -0.69 -12.99
CA CYS A 105 0.50 -2.04 -12.56
C CYS A 105 1.34 -3.01 -13.37
N PHE A 106 2.08 -3.90 -12.68
CA PHE A 106 2.93 -4.90 -13.33
C PHE A 106 2.49 -6.30 -12.93
N GLU A 107 2.54 -7.22 -13.89
CA GLU A 107 2.49 -8.62 -13.54
C GLU A 107 3.93 -9.07 -13.23
N VAL A 108 4.11 -9.77 -12.11
CA VAL A 108 5.40 -10.26 -11.66
C VAL A 108 5.35 -11.76 -11.50
N SER A 109 6.52 -12.42 -11.54
CA SER A 109 6.59 -13.88 -11.46
C SER A 109 6.14 -14.41 -10.11
N ALA A 110 6.49 -13.71 -9.03
CA ALA A 110 6.16 -14.15 -7.68
C ALA A 110 6.31 -12.97 -6.73
N LEU A 111 5.64 -13.08 -5.58
CA LEU A 111 5.75 -12.12 -4.51
C LEU A 111 6.05 -12.88 -3.21
N PRO A 112 6.61 -12.18 -2.21
CA PRO A 112 6.92 -12.84 -0.94
C PRO A 112 5.69 -13.50 -0.32
N LYS A 113 5.91 -14.59 0.39
CA LYS A 113 4.89 -15.35 1.12
C LYS A 113 3.78 -15.91 0.23
N GLY A 114 4.03 -16.01 -1.07
CA GLY A 114 3.01 -16.49 -2.00
C GLY A 114 1.88 -15.51 -2.24
N ALA A 115 2.08 -14.23 -1.94
CA ALA A 115 1.06 -13.22 -2.19
C ALA A 115 0.80 -13.09 -3.68
N GLN A 116 -0.42 -12.69 -4.01
CA GLN A 116 -0.83 -12.43 -5.40
C GLN A 116 -0.85 -10.95 -5.72
N VAL A 117 -0.80 -10.09 -4.69
CA VAL A 117 -0.86 -8.64 -4.84
C VAL A 117 0.07 -8.01 -3.84
N GLU A 118 0.74 -6.95 -4.26
CA GLU A 118 1.53 -6.08 -3.38
C GLU A 118 1.39 -4.65 -3.90
N VAL A 119 1.35 -3.68 -2.99
CA VAL A 119 1.19 -2.27 -3.36
C VAL A 119 2.18 -1.41 -2.58
N GLU A 120 2.87 -0.53 -3.29
CA GLU A 120 3.64 0.55 -2.66
C GLU A 120 3.02 1.89 -3.05
N ALA A 121 3.32 2.94 -2.29
CA ALA A 121 2.67 4.23 -2.53
C ALA A 121 3.55 5.40 -2.11
N VAL A 122 3.30 6.54 -2.75
CA VAL A 122 3.84 7.83 -2.34
C VAL A 122 2.66 8.73 -2.01
N LEU A 123 2.67 9.34 -0.83
CA LEU A 123 1.61 10.22 -0.38
C LEU A 123 2.16 11.60 -0.06
N ALA A 124 1.31 12.61 -0.16
CA ALA A 124 1.64 13.94 0.34
C ALA A 124 1.25 14.03 1.80
N LEU A 125 1.99 14.82 2.56
CA LEU A 125 1.70 15.01 3.98
C LEU A 125 0.70 16.14 4.16
N CYS A 126 -0.04 16.09 5.26
CA CYS A 126 -1.00 17.13 5.58
C CYS A 126 -0.32 18.48 5.66
N GLY A 127 -1.02 19.53 5.22
CA GLY A 127 -0.48 20.87 5.23
C GLY A 127 0.30 21.23 3.99
N PHE A 128 0.36 20.30 3.05
CA PHE A 128 1.09 20.49 1.80
C PHE A 128 0.24 21.19 0.74
N ASP A 129 -1.01 21.22 0.92
CA ASP A 129 -1.94 21.42 -0.13
C ASP A 129 -2.06 22.83 -0.61
N GLU A 130 -1.68 23.75 -0.11
CA GLU A 130 -1.95 24.97 -0.69
C GLU A 130 -1.25 25.78 -0.68
#